data_91acaff71181afc719a88e0185568bba
#
_entry.id   91acaff71181afc719a88e0185568bba
#
_cell.length_a   1.000
_cell.length_b   1.000
_cell.length_c   1.000
_cell.angle_alpha   90.00
_cell.angle_beta   90.00
_cell.angle_gamma   90.00
#
_symmetry.space_group_name_H-M   'P 1'
#
loop_
_entity.id
_entity.type
_entity.pdbx_description
1 polymer ?
#
loop_
_entity_poly.entity_id
_entity_poly.type
_entity_poly.pdbx_seq_one_letter_code
_entity_poly.pdbx_strand_id
1 'polypeptide(L)'
;MKKICVINPNTSTSMTNNIDKVAKSIASKDTEVLSINPKFGPESIEGYYDEAFCIPGIISEIRANPEYDAYIVACFDDTGLDACRTIADKPVIGIGEASYHAANMLGGHF
;
A
#
# COMPACT_ATOMS: atom_id res chain seq x y z
N MET A 1 -13.19 0.27 16.20
CA MET A 1 -13.09 0.05 14.76
C MET A 1 -11.66 0.27 14.31
N LYS A 2 -11.11 -0.64 13.52
CA LYS A 2 -9.76 -0.50 12.97
C LYS A 2 -9.83 0.27 11.65
N LYS A 3 -8.84 1.12 11.42
CA LYS A 3 -8.76 1.95 10.22
C LYS A 3 -7.48 1.61 9.46
N ILE A 4 -7.63 1.17 8.22
CA ILE A 4 -6.51 0.78 7.36
C ILE A 4 -6.45 1.69 6.15
N CYS A 5 -5.27 2.21 5.87
CA CYS A 5 -5.02 3.04 4.69
C CYS A 5 -4.27 2.20 3.66
N VAL A 6 -4.86 2.04 2.48
CA VAL A 6 -4.24 1.32 1.37
C VAL A 6 -3.71 2.35 0.39
N ILE A 7 -2.43 2.27 0.07
CA ILE A 7 -1.77 3.25 -0.78
C ILE A 7 -1.34 2.60 -2.10
N ASN A 8 -1.94 3.07 -3.19
CA ASN A 8 -1.48 2.75 -4.53
C ASN A 8 -0.30 3.70 -4.83
N PRO A 9 0.91 3.18 -5.11
CA PRO A 9 2.08 4.05 -5.27
C PRO A 9 2.10 4.90 -6.52
N ASN A 10 1.32 4.57 -7.55
CA ASN A 10 1.25 5.39 -8.76
C ASN A 10 0.13 6.42 -8.66
N THR A 11 -0.01 7.28 -9.66
CA THR A 11 -1.00 8.35 -9.63
C THR A 11 -2.33 8.00 -10.32
N SER A 12 -2.53 6.73 -10.67
CA SER A 12 -3.74 6.30 -11.37
C SER A 12 -4.93 6.20 -10.42
N THR A 13 -5.84 7.16 -10.51
CA THR A 13 -7.06 7.18 -9.70
C THR A 13 -7.97 5.99 -10.02
N SER A 14 -8.04 5.59 -11.28
CA SER A 14 -8.86 4.43 -11.66
C SER A 14 -8.35 3.13 -11.01
N MET A 15 -7.03 2.97 -10.95
CA MET A 15 -6.43 1.81 -10.26
C MET A 15 -6.71 1.87 -8.76
N THR A 16 -6.60 3.05 -8.15
CA THR A 16 -6.90 3.22 -6.74
C THR A 16 -8.35 2.86 -6.44
N ASN A 17 -9.28 3.26 -7.29
CA ASN A 17 -10.70 2.93 -7.13
C ASN A 17 -10.95 1.43 -7.21
N ASN A 18 -10.27 0.73 -8.11
CA ASN A 18 -10.37 -0.72 -8.22
C ASN A 18 -9.81 -1.43 -6.98
N ILE A 19 -8.67 -0.96 -6.49
CA ILE A 19 -8.07 -1.49 -5.26
C ILE A 19 -9.02 -1.28 -4.08
N ASP A 20 -9.59 -0.10 -3.96
CA ASP A 20 -10.51 0.24 -2.88
C ASP A 20 -11.74 -0.66 -2.89
N LYS A 21 -12.29 -0.91 -4.06
CA LYS A 21 -13.45 -1.77 -4.21
C LYS A 21 -13.17 -3.19 -3.72
N VAL A 22 -12.03 -3.75 -4.11
CA VAL A 22 -11.63 -5.10 -3.69
C VAL A 22 -11.35 -5.14 -2.20
N ALA A 23 -10.59 -4.18 -1.68
CA ALA A 23 -10.25 -4.14 -0.26
C ALA A 23 -11.50 -4.05 0.62
N LYS A 24 -12.44 -3.20 0.25
CA LYS A 24 -13.69 -3.06 1.00
C LYS A 24 -14.55 -4.30 0.93
N SER A 25 -14.49 -5.05 -0.17
CA SER A 25 -15.30 -6.26 -0.33
C SER A 25 -14.89 -7.39 0.62
N ILE A 26 -13.65 -7.39 1.09
CA ILE A 26 -13.13 -8.44 1.99
C ILE A 26 -12.91 -7.96 3.41
N ALA A 27 -13.00 -6.66 3.65
CA ALA A 27 -12.81 -6.11 5.00
C ALA A 27 -13.95 -6.53 5.93
N SER A 28 -13.61 -6.76 7.21
CA SER A 28 -14.63 -7.07 8.20
C SER A 28 -15.47 -5.83 8.50
N LYS A 29 -16.63 -6.03 9.13
CA LYS A 29 -17.52 -4.92 9.52
C LYS A 29 -16.83 -3.92 10.44
N ASP A 30 -15.86 -4.38 11.22
CA ASP A 30 -15.17 -3.56 12.21
C ASP A 30 -13.93 -2.89 11.65
N THR A 31 -13.70 -2.99 10.34
CA THR A 31 -12.54 -2.42 9.68
C THR A 31 -12.97 -1.41 8.63
N GLU A 32 -12.51 -0.18 8.79
CA GLU A 32 -12.70 0.87 7.80
C GLU A 32 -11.46 0.92 6.90
N VAL A 33 -11.67 0.95 5.60
CA VAL A 33 -10.59 1.00 4.62
C VAL A 33 -10.70 2.28 3.81
N LEU A 34 -9.59 2.99 3.67
CA LEU A 34 -9.45 4.09 2.73
C LEU A 34 -8.32 3.77 1.78
N SER A 35 -8.58 3.86 0.49
CA SER A 35 -7.55 3.66 -0.54
C SER A 35 -7.22 4.99 -1.20
N ILE A 36 -5.95 5.32 -1.27
CA ILE A 36 -5.47 6.60 -1.78
C ILE A 36 -4.28 6.38 -2.71
N ASN A 37 -3.92 7.43 -3.42
CA ASN A 37 -2.71 7.45 -4.23
C ASN A 37 -2.07 8.84 -4.15
N PRO A 38 -0.75 8.94 -4.43
CA PRO A 38 -0.11 10.25 -4.50
C PRO A 38 -0.71 11.10 -5.61
N LYS A 39 -0.68 12.41 -5.40
CA LYS A 39 -1.14 13.38 -6.41
C LYS A 39 -0.07 13.65 -7.46
N PHE A 40 1.16 13.23 -7.19
CA PHE A 40 2.33 13.56 -7.96
C PHE A 40 3.26 12.35 -7.94
N GLY A 41 3.84 12.05 -9.09
CA GLY A 41 4.67 10.88 -9.26
C GLY A 41 4.35 10.17 -10.57
N PRO A 42 4.84 8.95 -10.77
CA PRO A 42 4.60 8.22 -12.02
C PRO A 42 3.17 7.70 -12.08
N GLU A 43 2.60 7.74 -13.28
CA GLU A 43 1.30 7.14 -13.54
C GLU A 43 1.39 5.61 -13.53
N SER A 44 2.54 5.07 -13.92
CA SER A 44 2.80 3.64 -13.94
C SER A 44 4.24 3.41 -13.49
N ILE A 45 4.45 2.40 -12.67
CA ILE A 45 5.79 2.04 -12.16
C ILE A 45 6.30 0.89 -13.02
N GLU A 46 7.26 1.19 -13.91
CA GLU A 46 7.74 0.22 -14.88
C GLU A 46 9.25 -0.02 -14.83
N GLY A 47 9.98 0.67 -13.97
CA GLY A 47 11.41 0.51 -13.84
C GLY A 47 11.96 1.21 -12.62
N TYR A 48 13.27 1.15 -12.45
CA TYR A 48 13.92 1.69 -11.25
C TYR A 48 13.73 3.19 -11.08
N TYR A 49 13.68 3.94 -12.17
CA TYR A 49 13.43 5.38 -12.09
C TYR A 49 12.06 5.65 -11.50
N ASP A 50 11.03 4.94 -12.00
CA ASP A 50 9.68 5.11 -11.52
C ASP A 50 9.55 4.72 -10.05
N GLU A 51 10.25 3.66 -9.63
CA GLU A 51 10.28 3.24 -8.24
C GLU A 51 10.84 4.35 -7.35
N ALA A 52 11.99 4.91 -7.74
CA ALA A 52 12.59 6.01 -6.98
C ALA A 52 11.68 7.25 -6.96
N PHE A 53 11.05 7.54 -8.09
CA PHE A 53 10.18 8.71 -8.23
C PHE A 53 8.89 8.59 -7.43
N CYS A 54 8.36 7.38 -7.24
CA CYS A 54 7.10 7.20 -6.51
C CYS A 54 7.26 7.24 -4.99
N ILE A 55 8.45 6.95 -4.46
CA ILE A 55 8.66 6.84 -3.01
C ILE A 55 8.33 8.13 -2.25
N PRO A 56 8.77 9.32 -2.67
CA PRO A 56 8.38 10.55 -1.96
C PRO A 56 6.87 10.76 -1.88
N GLY A 57 6.14 10.37 -2.91
CA GLY A 57 4.68 10.46 -2.92
C GLY A 57 4.04 9.54 -1.89
N ILE A 58 4.51 8.30 -1.80
CA ILE A 58 4.00 7.35 -0.81
C ILE A 58 4.24 7.88 0.61
N ILE A 59 5.44 8.36 0.87
CA ILE A 59 5.81 8.93 2.17
C ILE A 59 4.91 10.12 2.50
N SER A 60 4.68 10.99 1.53
CA SER A 60 3.81 12.15 1.70
C SER A 60 2.40 11.74 2.11
N GLU A 61 1.86 10.68 1.50
CA GLU A 61 0.52 10.19 1.82
C GLU A 61 0.45 9.61 3.23
N ILE A 62 1.46 8.89 3.68
CA ILE A 62 1.49 8.37 5.05
C ILE A 62 1.52 9.51 6.05
N ARG A 63 2.35 10.51 5.81
CA ARG A 63 2.47 11.67 6.71
C ARG A 63 1.20 12.51 6.76
N ALA A 64 0.46 12.55 5.67
CA ALA A 64 -0.80 13.29 5.59
C ALA A 64 -1.96 12.55 6.29
N ASN A 65 -1.80 11.27 6.57
CA ASN A 65 -2.86 10.43 7.13
C ASN A 65 -2.38 9.67 8.38
N PRO A 66 -1.99 10.38 9.45
CA PRO A 66 -1.40 9.75 10.64
C PRO A 66 -2.41 9.01 11.53
N GLU A 67 -3.69 9.19 11.29
CA GLU A 67 -4.75 8.64 12.14
C GLU A 67 -5.09 7.17 11.90
N TYR A 68 -4.46 6.54 10.91
CA TYR A 68 -4.75 5.15 10.58
C TYR A 68 -3.98 4.18 11.48
N ASP A 69 -4.56 2.99 11.70
CA ASP A 69 -3.95 1.96 12.54
C ASP A 69 -2.89 1.16 11.81
N ALA A 70 -2.98 1.10 10.49
CA ALA A 70 -2.00 0.41 9.66
C ALA A 70 -2.06 0.94 8.23
N TYR A 71 -0.99 0.72 7.49
CA TYR A 71 -0.87 1.12 6.08
C TYR A 71 -0.50 -0.09 5.24
N ILE A 72 -1.07 -0.17 4.04
CA ILE A 72 -0.74 -1.22 3.08
C ILE A 72 -0.23 -0.54 1.81
N VAL A 73 0.97 -0.91 1.39
CA VAL A 73 1.51 -0.46 0.11
C VAL A 73 1.04 -1.45 -0.95
N ALA A 74 0.16 -1.00 -1.83
CA ALA A 74 -0.48 -1.85 -2.83
C ALA A 74 0.35 -1.93 -4.12
N CYS A 75 1.55 -2.47 -3.98
CA CYS A 75 2.47 -2.70 -5.09
C CYS A 75 3.14 -4.05 -4.86
N PHE A 76 3.05 -4.95 -5.81
CA PHE A 76 3.57 -6.31 -5.61
C PHE A 76 5.11 -6.34 -5.48
N ASP A 77 5.78 -5.32 -5.99
CA ASP A 77 7.23 -5.17 -5.82
C ASP A 77 7.60 -4.60 -4.45
N ASP A 78 6.62 -4.24 -3.63
CA ASP A 78 6.81 -3.62 -2.31
C ASP A 78 7.67 -2.34 -2.38
N THR A 79 7.52 -1.59 -3.45
CA THR A 79 8.31 -0.39 -3.69
C THR A 79 8.15 0.61 -2.54
N GLY A 80 9.26 1.03 -1.97
CA GLY A 80 9.28 2.03 -0.90
C GLY A 80 8.87 1.53 0.47
N LEU A 81 8.62 0.22 0.63
CA LEU A 81 8.16 -0.35 1.89
C LEU A 81 9.10 -0.03 3.06
N ASP A 82 10.40 -0.23 2.86
CA ASP A 82 11.37 0.02 3.92
C ASP A 82 11.45 1.50 4.30
N ALA A 83 11.39 2.38 3.30
CA ALA A 83 11.37 3.83 3.54
C ALA A 83 10.12 4.23 4.35
N CYS A 84 8.97 3.66 4.00
CA CYS A 84 7.72 3.91 4.71
C CYS A 84 7.80 3.45 6.16
N ARG A 85 8.40 2.28 6.40
CA ARG A 85 8.58 1.75 7.74
C ARG A 85 9.48 2.62 8.61
N THR A 86 10.39 3.34 7.99
CA THR A 86 11.29 4.25 8.71
C THR A 86 10.54 5.44 9.30
N ILE A 87 9.50 5.93 8.62
CA ILE A 87 8.82 7.17 9.02
C ILE A 87 7.46 6.93 9.68
N ALA A 88 6.90 5.74 9.58
CA ALA A 88 5.57 5.45 10.13
C ALA A 88 5.66 4.95 11.56
N ASP A 89 4.72 5.39 12.40
CA ASP A 89 4.60 4.92 13.79
C ASP A 89 3.73 3.67 13.89
N LYS A 90 3.08 3.29 12.81
CA LYS A 90 2.16 2.15 12.75
C LYS A 90 2.69 1.12 11.76
N PRO A 91 2.18 -0.12 11.80
CA PRO A 91 2.61 -1.14 10.86
C PRO A 91 2.40 -0.72 9.41
N VAL A 92 3.40 -1.02 8.57
CA VAL A 92 3.31 -0.85 7.13
C VAL A 92 3.56 -2.21 6.50
N ILE A 93 2.65 -2.66 5.67
CA ILE A 93 2.67 -3.98 5.06
C ILE A 93 2.65 -3.82 3.55
N GLY A 94 3.50 -4.59 2.85
CA GLY A 94 3.46 -4.64 1.40
C GLY A 94 2.67 -5.85 0.93
N ILE A 95 1.91 -5.71 -0.15
CA ILE A 95 1.12 -6.83 -0.66
C ILE A 95 2.00 -7.96 -1.20
N GLY A 96 3.20 -7.63 -1.70
CA GLY A 96 4.15 -8.64 -2.17
C GLY A 96 4.60 -9.53 -1.03
N GLU A 97 5.18 -8.95 0.03
CA GLU A 97 5.66 -9.73 1.16
C GLU A 97 4.53 -10.50 1.85
N ALA A 98 3.35 -9.89 1.99
CA ALA A 98 2.20 -10.56 2.59
C ALA A 98 1.79 -11.79 1.79
N SER A 99 1.81 -11.68 0.45
CA SER A 99 1.50 -12.80 -0.45
C SER A 99 2.49 -13.93 -0.32
N TYR A 100 3.78 -13.61 -0.23
CA TYR A 100 4.83 -14.63 -0.08
C TYR A 100 4.70 -15.37 1.25
N HIS A 101 4.46 -14.64 2.33
CA HIS A 101 4.27 -15.26 3.64
C HIS A 101 3.03 -16.16 3.66
N ALA A 102 1.92 -15.70 3.11
CA ALA A 102 0.70 -16.49 3.02
C ALA A 102 0.91 -17.76 2.19
N ALA A 103 1.55 -17.63 1.04
CA ALA A 103 1.83 -18.78 0.17
C ALA A 103 2.74 -19.79 0.87
N ASN A 104 3.75 -19.33 1.61
CA ASN A 104 4.65 -20.19 2.34
C ASN A 104 3.93 -20.97 3.45
N MET A 105 2.99 -20.33 4.13
CA MET A 105 2.19 -20.99 5.15
C MET A 105 1.24 -22.06 4.59
N LEU A 106 0.73 -21.83 3.38
CA LEU A 106 -0.23 -22.73 2.74
C LEU A 106 0.45 -23.87 1.99
N GLY A 107 1.58 -23.63 1.35
CA GLY A 107 2.22 -24.58 0.45
C GLY A 107 3.57 -25.10 0.86
N GLY A 108 4.17 -24.55 1.87
CA GLY A 108 5.50 -24.96 2.35
C GLY A 108 6.65 -24.37 1.53
N HIS A 109 6.48 -24.24 0.23
CA HIS A 109 7.44 -23.53 -0.63
C HIS A 109 6.77 -23.14 -1.94
N PHE A 110 7.36 -22.18 -2.62
CA PHE A 110 6.82 -21.68 -3.88
C PHE A 110 7.90 -20.99 -4.73
#